data_027c447af76e8fc1cee309eac4abd53d
#
_entry.id   027c447af76e8fc1cee309eac4abd53d
#
_cell.length_a   1.000
_cell.length_b   1.000
_cell.length_c   1.000
_cell.angle_alpha   90.00
_cell.angle_beta   90.00
_cell.angle_gamma   90.00
#
_symmetry.space_group_name_H-M   'P 1'
#
loop_
_entity.id
_entity.type
_entity.pdbx_description
1 polymer ?
#
loop_
_entity_poly.entity_id
_entity_poly.type
_entity_poly.pdbx_seq_one_letter_code
_entity_poly.pdbx_strand_id
1 'polypeptide(L)'
;MRHPATMTTRTATASRKGRARRDDFFSAGEIVQSPETRLPYRIERPIGAGGFGQAYLARRLKSSAHVPELVCVKASARMDGWVREAYFGQVLDGHERAIRVFEFFPLLRDGRVLYVLVLEYAEHGDLSAYLKRGGKGWSETAVRREIAGILEVLRRLHRGQTLHRDLTPVNVFVCSGPRLKLGDFGIVRQQSDTRGITARTMNWMTAPSDFLQRAAPKWQARDDVYQVGQLLGMLIVGDASRRVRTADVRGLRCSDHLKEILHRCIGERRKRYESAEEMIDALKTRPSPLRPGVVRSLKGVHVTFTGIFSKTRKQVARAAARAGAVVHSGPSAKTTVIVRGRPNALQAAGRDGGLKLMEIKRLREKGHRITVLTEPQFWRLARR
;
A
#
# COMPACT_ATOMS: atom_id res chain seq x y z
N MET A 1 -62.64 9.19 -21.07
CA MET A 1 -62.45 10.20 -20.00
C MET A 1 -62.29 9.47 -18.67
N ARG A 2 -61.09 9.34 -18.17
CA ARG A 2 -60.77 9.00 -16.74
C ARG A 2 -59.44 9.63 -16.38
N HIS A 3 -59.51 10.52 -15.38
CA HIS A 3 -58.35 11.23 -14.82
C HIS A 3 -57.41 10.29 -14.04
N PRO A 4 -56.11 10.53 -14.02
CA PRO A 4 -55.18 9.82 -13.14
C PRO A 4 -55.06 10.57 -11.78
N ALA A 5 -55.07 9.77 -10.73
CA ALA A 5 -54.91 10.21 -9.35
C ALA A 5 -53.44 10.55 -9.06
N THR A 6 -53.23 11.71 -8.49
CA THR A 6 -51.94 12.20 -7.98
C THR A 6 -51.58 11.47 -6.68
N MET A 7 -50.43 10.80 -6.68
CA MET A 7 -49.88 10.08 -5.53
C MET A 7 -48.83 10.95 -4.86
N THR A 8 -49.19 11.56 -3.74
CA THR A 8 -48.32 12.41 -2.88
C THR A 8 -47.33 11.48 -2.14
N THR A 9 -46.05 11.59 -2.44
CA THR A 9 -44.96 10.97 -1.69
C THR A 9 -44.69 11.75 -0.40
N ARG A 10 -45.06 11.19 0.74
CA ARG A 10 -44.64 11.64 2.07
C ARG A 10 -43.23 11.14 2.34
N THR A 11 -42.24 12.02 2.35
CA THR A 11 -40.92 11.82 2.90
C THR A 11 -40.98 11.71 4.42
N ALA A 12 -40.82 10.52 4.95
CA ALA A 12 -40.66 10.28 6.39
C ALA A 12 -39.16 10.12 6.69
N THR A 13 -38.52 11.20 7.13
CA THR A 13 -37.22 11.16 7.80
C THR A 13 -37.43 10.65 9.22
N ALA A 14 -37.32 9.35 9.44
CA ALA A 14 -37.29 8.76 10.77
C ALA A 14 -35.83 8.52 11.17
N SER A 15 -35.37 9.29 12.15
CA SER A 15 -34.15 9.05 12.94
C SER A 15 -34.19 7.63 13.50
N ARG A 16 -33.35 6.73 12.95
CA ARG A 16 -33.15 5.37 13.50
C ARG A 16 -32.29 5.49 14.76
N LYS A 17 -32.90 5.68 15.93
CA LYS A 17 -32.32 5.30 17.22
C LYS A 17 -32.02 3.81 17.16
N GLY A 18 -30.72 3.43 17.36
CA GLY A 18 -30.24 2.07 17.24
C GLY A 18 -31.00 1.08 18.14
N ARG A 19 -31.83 0.26 17.53
CA ARG A 19 -32.33 -0.97 18.16
C ARG A 19 -31.16 -1.95 18.23
N ALA A 20 -30.76 -2.37 19.45
CA ALA A 20 -29.82 -3.48 19.65
C ALA A 20 -30.31 -4.68 18.80
N ARG A 21 -29.41 -5.22 17.96
CA ARG A 21 -29.64 -6.49 17.28
C ARG A 21 -29.65 -7.58 18.34
N ARG A 22 -30.52 -8.57 18.22
CA ARG A 22 -30.67 -9.69 19.19
C ARG A 22 -29.38 -10.51 19.42
N ASP A 23 -28.32 -10.24 18.69
CA ASP A 23 -27.03 -10.98 18.69
C ASP A 23 -25.83 -10.13 19.12
N ASP A 24 -26.02 -8.92 19.66
CA ASP A 24 -24.90 -8.08 20.12
C ASP A 24 -24.35 -8.62 21.46
N PHE A 25 -23.01 -8.76 21.56
CA PHE A 25 -22.36 -9.24 22.77
C PHE A 25 -22.47 -8.23 23.91
N PHE A 26 -22.46 -6.93 23.62
CA PHE A 26 -22.59 -5.86 24.60
C PHE A 26 -23.61 -4.82 24.14
N SER A 27 -24.28 -4.22 25.12
CA SER A 27 -25.22 -3.12 24.93
C SER A 27 -24.56 -1.77 25.20
N ALA A 28 -25.07 -0.70 24.58
CA ALA A 28 -24.63 0.67 24.91
C ALA A 28 -24.93 1.00 26.38
N GLY A 29 -23.96 1.63 27.06
CA GLY A 29 -24.00 1.93 28.49
C GLY A 29 -23.50 0.79 29.40
N GLU A 30 -23.35 -0.42 28.89
CA GLU A 30 -22.85 -1.56 29.64
C GLU A 30 -21.37 -1.38 30.02
N ILE A 31 -20.99 -1.88 31.20
CA ILE A 31 -19.61 -1.82 31.70
C ILE A 31 -18.95 -3.20 31.62
N VAL A 32 -17.88 -3.26 30.81
CA VAL A 32 -16.98 -4.41 30.73
C VAL A 32 -15.78 -4.12 31.64
N GLN A 33 -15.52 -4.97 32.64
CA GLN A 33 -14.39 -4.79 33.53
C GLN A 33 -13.30 -5.82 33.26
N SER A 34 -12.06 -5.34 33.11
CA SER A 34 -10.89 -6.21 33.05
C SER A 34 -10.72 -6.99 34.36
N PRO A 35 -10.54 -8.30 34.32
CA PRO A 35 -10.33 -9.09 35.55
C PRO A 35 -8.97 -8.83 36.19
N GLU A 36 -7.95 -8.47 35.41
CA GLU A 36 -6.57 -8.27 35.87
C GLU A 36 -6.35 -6.85 36.39
N THR A 37 -6.60 -5.84 35.56
CA THR A 37 -6.33 -4.43 35.91
C THR A 37 -7.47 -3.76 36.66
N ARG A 38 -8.65 -4.39 36.71
CA ARG A 38 -9.89 -3.82 37.27
C ARG A 38 -10.31 -2.51 36.57
N LEU A 39 -9.80 -2.22 35.36
CA LEU A 39 -10.23 -1.08 34.59
C LEU A 39 -11.64 -1.32 34.01
N PRO A 40 -12.61 -0.43 34.29
CA PRO A 40 -13.94 -0.51 33.73
C PRO A 40 -14.03 0.26 32.40
N TYR A 41 -14.63 -0.36 31.39
CA TYR A 41 -14.85 0.15 30.04
C TYR A 41 -16.35 0.25 29.78
N ARG A 42 -16.89 1.45 29.67
CA ARG A 42 -18.30 1.66 29.29
C ARG A 42 -18.42 1.58 27.78
N ILE A 43 -19.25 0.69 27.30
CA ILE A 43 -19.57 0.54 25.90
C ILE A 43 -20.39 1.75 25.45
N GLU A 44 -19.91 2.51 24.47
CA GLU A 44 -20.60 3.67 23.92
C GLU A 44 -21.53 3.27 22.75
N ARG A 45 -20.99 2.51 21.79
CA ARG A 45 -21.73 2.05 20.61
C ARG A 45 -20.97 0.96 19.85
N PRO A 46 -21.66 0.13 19.06
CA PRO A 46 -20.99 -0.77 18.11
C PRO A 46 -20.31 0.05 17.00
N ILE A 47 -19.15 -0.42 16.54
CA ILE A 47 -18.39 0.18 15.43
C ILE A 47 -18.10 -0.79 14.30
N GLY A 48 -18.23 -2.10 14.54
CA GLY A 48 -18.05 -3.12 13.51
C GLY A 48 -18.46 -4.50 13.97
N ALA A 49 -18.82 -5.36 13.03
CA ALA A 49 -19.10 -6.77 13.25
C ALA A 49 -18.63 -7.58 12.04
N GLY A 50 -18.00 -8.74 12.28
CA GLY A 50 -17.47 -9.59 11.22
C GLY A 50 -17.21 -11.01 11.70
N GLY A 51 -16.57 -11.83 10.84
CA GLY A 51 -16.27 -13.23 11.14
C GLY A 51 -15.37 -13.47 12.37
N PHE A 52 -14.67 -12.44 12.83
CA PHE A 52 -13.77 -12.49 13.99
C PHE A 52 -14.33 -11.83 15.25
N GLY A 53 -15.62 -11.48 15.28
CA GLY A 53 -16.29 -10.91 16.43
C GLY A 53 -16.93 -9.55 16.17
N GLN A 54 -17.23 -8.86 17.27
CA GLN A 54 -17.88 -7.56 17.28
C GLN A 54 -16.96 -6.54 17.94
N ALA A 55 -16.89 -5.34 17.40
CA ALA A 55 -16.07 -4.23 17.86
C ALA A 55 -16.96 -3.07 18.33
N TYR A 56 -16.59 -2.47 19.45
CA TYR A 56 -17.32 -1.39 20.11
C TYR A 56 -16.38 -0.23 20.43
N LEU A 57 -16.85 0.99 20.25
CA LEU A 57 -16.25 2.15 20.90
C LEU A 57 -16.58 2.08 22.39
N ALA A 58 -15.57 2.18 23.23
CA ALA A 58 -15.75 2.18 24.68
C ALA A 58 -14.93 3.29 25.33
N ARG A 59 -15.41 3.74 26.51
CA ARG A 59 -14.75 4.74 27.34
C ARG A 59 -14.25 4.11 28.61
N ARG A 60 -12.96 4.23 28.89
CA ARG A 60 -12.35 3.85 30.16
C ARG A 60 -12.85 4.83 31.25
N LEU A 61 -13.35 4.29 32.36
CA LEU A 61 -13.95 5.12 33.42
C LEU A 61 -13.00 5.46 34.59
N LYS A 62 -11.88 4.71 34.76
CA LYS A 62 -10.85 5.01 35.74
C LYS A 62 -9.56 5.48 35.10
N SER A 63 -8.79 6.32 35.79
CA SER A 63 -7.49 6.79 35.31
C SER A 63 -6.50 5.65 35.05
N SER A 64 -5.70 5.77 33.97
CA SER A 64 -4.61 4.84 33.63
C SER A 64 -3.53 5.59 32.86
N ALA A 65 -2.27 5.30 33.18
CA ALA A 65 -1.12 5.86 32.44
C ALA A 65 -0.88 5.17 31.08
N HIS A 66 -1.43 3.96 30.90
CA HIS A 66 -1.10 3.10 29.75
C HIS A 66 -2.25 2.94 28.75
N VAL A 67 -3.49 3.08 29.20
CA VAL A 67 -4.68 2.90 28.38
C VAL A 67 -5.35 4.26 28.17
N PRO A 68 -5.60 4.71 26.93
CA PRO A 68 -6.28 5.98 26.64
C PRO A 68 -7.74 5.95 27.09
N GLU A 69 -8.38 7.12 27.14
CA GLU A 69 -9.78 7.24 27.54
C GLU A 69 -10.74 6.54 26.57
N LEU A 70 -10.52 6.72 25.27
CA LEU A 70 -11.30 6.06 24.23
C LEU A 70 -10.53 4.87 23.67
N VAL A 71 -11.19 3.73 23.65
CA VAL A 71 -10.63 2.45 23.19
C VAL A 71 -11.62 1.72 22.29
N CYS A 72 -11.11 0.76 21.54
CA CYS A 72 -11.93 -0.24 20.84
C CYS A 72 -11.98 -1.52 21.71
N VAL A 73 -13.17 -1.90 22.15
CA VAL A 73 -13.39 -3.22 22.77
C VAL A 73 -13.86 -4.18 21.69
N LYS A 74 -13.06 -5.20 21.38
CA LYS A 74 -13.38 -6.26 20.42
C LYS A 74 -13.66 -7.54 21.18
N ALA A 75 -14.82 -8.16 20.95
CA ALA A 75 -15.23 -9.40 21.60
C ALA A 75 -15.53 -10.49 20.57
N SER A 76 -15.15 -11.72 20.89
CA SER A 76 -15.35 -12.89 20.03
C SER A 76 -15.77 -14.10 20.87
N ALA A 77 -16.64 -14.95 20.34
CA ALA A 77 -16.90 -16.27 20.92
C ALA A 77 -15.84 -17.32 20.51
N ARG A 78 -14.86 -16.95 19.66
CA ARG A 78 -13.85 -17.86 19.10
C ARG A 78 -12.47 -17.54 19.64
N MET A 79 -11.83 -18.51 20.29
CA MET A 79 -10.53 -18.37 20.91
C MET A 79 -9.38 -18.23 19.91
N ASP A 80 -9.42 -19.00 18.81
CA ASP A 80 -8.27 -19.12 17.88
C ASP A 80 -7.76 -17.81 17.30
N GLY A 81 -8.66 -16.94 16.82
CA GLY A 81 -8.31 -15.63 16.29
C GLY A 81 -7.83 -14.68 17.39
N TRP A 82 -8.50 -14.72 18.54
CA TRP A 82 -8.18 -13.90 19.70
C TRP A 82 -6.76 -14.15 20.25
N VAL A 83 -6.37 -15.41 20.43
CA VAL A 83 -5.02 -15.78 20.91
C VAL A 83 -3.95 -15.22 19.97
N ARG A 84 -4.15 -15.36 18.65
CA ARG A 84 -3.19 -14.82 17.67
C ARG A 84 -3.12 -13.30 17.70
N GLU A 85 -4.27 -12.64 17.72
CA GLU A 85 -4.34 -11.17 17.75
C GLU A 85 -3.70 -10.61 19.02
N ALA A 86 -3.95 -11.21 20.18
CA ALA A 86 -3.30 -10.88 21.45
C ALA A 86 -1.78 -11.08 21.38
N TYR A 87 -1.32 -12.24 20.91
CA TYR A 87 0.10 -12.57 20.79
C TYR A 87 0.83 -11.59 19.86
N PHE A 88 0.32 -11.35 18.65
CA PHE A 88 0.98 -10.43 17.71
C PHE A 88 0.85 -8.98 18.16
N GLY A 89 -0.23 -8.61 18.87
CA GLY A 89 -0.34 -7.32 19.52
C GLY A 89 0.79 -7.06 20.52
N GLN A 90 1.17 -8.07 21.31
CA GLN A 90 2.33 -8.00 22.23
C GLN A 90 3.67 -7.97 21.47
N VAL A 91 3.85 -8.82 20.45
CA VAL A 91 5.08 -8.83 19.61
C VAL A 91 5.31 -7.49 18.93
N LEU A 92 4.25 -6.78 18.56
CA LEU A 92 4.28 -5.49 17.89
C LEU A 92 4.08 -4.31 18.85
N ASP A 93 4.04 -4.53 20.17
CA ASP A 93 3.86 -3.44 21.13
C ASP A 93 4.94 -2.37 20.96
N GLY A 94 4.53 -1.11 21.06
CA GLY A 94 5.36 0.04 20.80
C GLY A 94 5.62 0.33 19.31
N HIS A 95 5.14 -0.50 18.38
CA HIS A 95 5.29 -0.20 16.95
C HIS A 95 4.25 0.84 16.50
N GLU A 96 4.71 2.03 16.09
CA GLU A 96 3.84 3.18 15.74
C GLU A 96 2.84 2.92 14.62
N ARG A 97 3.04 1.89 13.82
CA ARG A 97 2.24 1.54 12.63
C ARG A 97 1.40 0.27 12.80
N ALA A 98 1.36 -0.29 14.00
CA ALA A 98 0.44 -1.36 14.38
C ALA A 98 -0.63 -0.81 15.34
N ILE A 99 -1.86 -1.32 15.24
CA ILE A 99 -2.90 -1.07 16.25
C ILE A 99 -2.44 -1.70 17.56
N ARG A 100 -2.42 -0.90 18.61
CA ARG A 100 -1.95 -1.34 19.91
C ARG A 100 -3.00 -2.18 20.62
N VAL A 101 -2.57 -3.28 21.25
CA VAL A 101 -3.38 -4.09 22.17
C VAL A 101 -3.01 -3.67 23.59
N PHE A 102 -3.95 -3.13 24.34
CA PHE A 102 -3.74 -2.69 25.73
C PHE A 102 -3.99 -3.81 26.69
N GLU A 103 -5.09 -4.54 26.50
CA GLU A 103 -5.48 -5.66 27.36
C GLU A 103 -6.15 -6.76 26.54
N PHE A 104 -6.10 -7.98 27.06
CA PHE A 104 -6.82 -9.12 26.51
C PHE A 104 -7.18 -10.10 27.63
N PHE A 105 -8.43 -10.54 27.66
CA PHE A 105 -8.92 -11.41 28.73
C PHE A 105 -10.17 -12.20 28.29
N PRO A 106 -10.39 -13.40 28.86
CA PRO A 106 -11.68 -14.06 28.76
C PRO A 106 -12.69 -13.43 29.72
N LEU A 107 -13.94 -13.36 29.33
CA LEU A 107 -15.07 -12.87 30.10
C LEU A 107 -16.19 -13.91 30.08
N LEU A 108 -16.58 -14.39 31.26
CA LEU A 108 -17.74 -15.27 31.38
C LEU A 108 -19.02 -14.41 31.36
N ARG A 109 -19.94 -14.71 30.45
CA ARG A 109 -21.19 -14.00 30.29
C ARG A 109 -22.30 -14.97 29.85
N ASP A 110 -23.41 -14.96 30.55
CA ASP A 110 -24.59 -15.79 30.26
C ASP A 110 -24.23 -17.27 29.97
N GLY A 111 -23.31 -17.83 30.78
CA GLY A 111 -22.82 -19.19 30.63
C GLY A 111 -21.89 -19.43 29.42
N ARG A 112 -21.47 -18.37 28.72
CA ARG A 112 -20.54 -18.43 27.57
C ARG A 112 -19.27 -17.65 27.85
N VAL A 113 -18.15 -18.13 27.31
CA VAL A 113 -16.87 -17.39 27.36
C VAL A 113 -16.77 -16.50 26.14
N LEU A 114 -16.64 -15.19 26.37
CA LEU A 114 -16.26 -14.22 25.35
C LEU A 114 -14.77 -13.89 25.52
N TYR A 115 -14.07 -13.78 24.41
CA TYR A 115 -12.66 -13.42 24.35
C TYR A 115 -12.55 -11.95 23.96
N VAL A 116 -12.10 -11.13 24.90
CA VAL A 116 -12.10 -9.67 24.80
C VAL A 116 -10.68 -9.16 24.51
N LEU A 117 -10.58 -8.18 23.61
CA LEU A 117 -9.39 -7.35 23.36
C LEU A 117 -9.74 -5.91 23.60
N VAL A 118 -8.90 -5.18 24.32
CA VAL A 118 -8.95 -3.72 24.44
C VAL A 118 -7.85 -3.15 23.53
N LEU A 119 -8.27 -2.48 22.47
CA LEU A 119 -7.41 -2.05 21.38
C LEU A 119 -7.39 -0.52 21.27
N GLU A 120 -6.37 0.00 20.60
CA GLU A 120 -6.33 1.38 20.16
C GLU A 120 -7.53 1.69 19.27
N TYR A 121 -8.20 2.78 19.59
CA TYR A 121 -9.32 3.26 18.78
C TYR A 121 -8.80 4.09 17.59
N ALA A 122 -9.16 3.70 16.39
CA ALA A 122 -8.86 4.45 15.17
C ALA A 122 -10.02 5.42 14.88
N GLU A 123 -9.79 6.71 15.04
CA GLU A 123 -10.82 7.76 14.97
C GLU A 123 -11.53 7.82 13.62
N HIS A 124 -10.81 7.49 12.57
CA HIS A 124 -11.35 7.51 11.20
C HIS A 124 -11.83 6.15 10.70
N GLY A 125 -11.72 5.10 11.53
CA GLY A 125 -12.12 3.73 11.19
C GLY A 125 -11.14 3.05 10.23
N ASP A 126 -11.62 2.05 9.49
CA ASP A 126 -10.82 1.34 8.50
C ASP A 126 -10.63 2.15 7.20
N LEU A 127 -9.61 1.78 6.42
CA LEU A 127 -9.26 2.47 5.17
C LEU A 127 -10.37 2.37 4.12
N SER A 128 -11.13 1.27 4.06
CA SER A 128 -12.22 1.12 3.12
C SER A 128 -13.32 2.16 3.37
N ALA A 129 -13.76 2.27 4.62
CA ALA A 129 -14.75 3.25 5.03
C ALA A 129 -14.22 4.69 4.88
N TYR A 130 -12.94 4.91 5.18
CA TYR A 130 -12.29 6.23 5.05
C TYR A 130 -12.27 6.70 3.59
N LEU A 131 -11.79 5.87 2.66
CA LEU A 131 -11.74 6.22 1.23
C LEU A 131 -13.14 6.41 0.64
N LYS A 132 -14.11 5.60 1.06
CA LYS A 132 -15.52 5.74 0.63
C LYS A 132 -16.11 7.10 1.01
N ARG A 133 -15.74 7.66 2.18
CA ARG A 133 -16.20 9.00 2.61
C ARG A 133 -15.46 10.13 1.90
N GLY A 134 -14.16 9.97 1.64
CA GLY A 134 -13.30 11.03 1.12
C GLY A 134 -13.26 11.15 -0.39
N GLY A 135 -13.41 10.06 -1.13
CA GLY A 135 -13.50 9.99 -2.60
C GLY A 135 -12.31 10.55 -3.40
N LYS A 136 -11.19 10.91 -2.75
CA LYS A 136 -10.01 11.50 -3.40
C LYS A 136 -8.77 10.66 -3.17
N GLY A 137 -7.98 10.47 -4.22
CA GLY A 137 -6.67 9.86 -4.12
C GLY A 137 -5.70 10.70 -3.28
N TRP A 138 -4.80 10.04 -2.61
CA TRP A 138 -3.78 10.67 -1.78
C TRP A 138 -2.61 11.16 -2.64
N SER A 139 -1.91 12.19 -2.17
CA SER A 139 -0.68 12.64 -2.81
C SER A 139 0.38 11.53 -2.78
N GLU A 140 1.23 11.47 -3.81
CA GLU A 140 2.30 10.47 -3.89
C GLU A 140 3.19 10.47 -2.63
N THR A 141 3.49 11.64 -2.08
CA THR A 141 4.30 11.76 -0.86
C THR A 141 3.61 11.11 0.33
N ALA A 142 2.28 11.32 0.50
CA ALA A 142 1.51 10.68 1.55
C ALA A 142 1.44 9.16 1.34
N VAL A 143 1.14 8.71 0.10
CA VAL A 143 1.10 7.28 -0.24
C VAL A 143 2.42 6.59 0.09
N ARG A 144 3.56 7.15 -0.31
CA ARG A 144 4.88 6.59 -0.03
C ARG A 144 5.15 6.47 1.46
N ARG A 145 4.86 7.53 2.23
CA ARG A 145 5.05 7.56 3.67
C ARG A 145 4.21 6.50 4.37
N GLU A 146 2.92 6.44 4.04
CA GLU A 146 1.99 5.56 4.73
C GLU A 146 2.20 4.09 4.36
N ILE A 147 2.43 3.80 3.08
CA ILE A 147 2.76 2.44 2.64
C ILE A 147 4.11 1.97 3.22
N ALA A 148 5.12 2.85 3.29
CA ALA A 148 6.37 2.51 3.97
C ALA A 148 6.13 2.16 5.45
N GLY A 149 5.23 2.88 6.13
CA GLY A 149 4.85 2.58 7.52
C GLY A 149 4.22 1.19 7.68
N ILE A 150 3.31 0.79 6.81
CA ILE A 150 2.72 -0.56 6.81
C ILE A 150 3.79 -1.63 6.51
N LEU A 151 4.67 -1.36 5.56
CA LEU A 151 5.77 -2.27 5.23
C LEU A 151 6.76 -2.47 6.39
N GLU A 152 6.97 -1.47 7.25
CA GLU A 152 7.83 -1.62 8.45
C GLU A 152 7.25 -2.64 9.44
N VAL A 153 5.91 -2.68 9.62
CA VAL A 153 5.24 -3.74 10.39
C VAL A 153 5.49 -5.11 9.76
N LEU A 154 5.27 -5.21 8.44
CA LEU A 154 5.49 -6.46 7.71
C LEU A 154 6.95 -6.91 7.74
N ARG A 155 7.90 -5.98 7.66
CA ARG A 155 9.33 -6.27 7.78
C ARG A 155 9.63 -6.96 9.12
N ARG A 156 9.06 -6.47 10.23
CA ARG A 156 9.21 -7.10 11.55
C ARG A 156 8.61 -8.52 11.56
N LEU A 157 7.42 -8.70 10.99
CA LEU A 157 6.77 -10.01 10.88
C LEU A 157 7.57 -10.97 9.97
N HIS A 158 7.99 -10.54 8.79
CA HIS A 158 8.72 -11.36 7.83
C HIS A 158 10.09 -11.81 8.38
N ARG A 159 10.79 -10.95 9.14
CA ARG A 159 12.03 -11.34 9.84
C ARG A 159 11.79 -12.43 10.88
N GLY A 160 10.62 -12.44 11.52
CA GLY A 160 10.14 -13.50 12.39
C GLY A 160 9.52 -14.69 11.66
N GLN A 161 9.77 -14.86 10.35
CA GLN A 161 9.19 -15.94 9.53
C GLN A 161 7.65 -16.01 9.62
N THR A 162 7.03 -14.86 9.77
CA THR A 162 5.57 -14.71 9.95
C THR A 162 4.97 -13.95 8.78
N LEU A 163 3.81 -14.39 8.29
CA LEU A 163 3.10 -13.83 7.16
C LEU A 163 1.73 -13.33 7.59
N HIS A 164 1.36 -12.13 7.11
CA HIS A 164 0.08 -11.50 7.50
C HIS A 164 -1.12 -12.15 6.81
N ARG A 165 -1.06 -12.37 5.50
CA ARG A 165 -2.04 -13.10 4.68
C ARG A 165 -3.37 -12.40 4.43
N ASP A 166 -3.70 -11.33 5.15
CA ASP A 166 -4.97 -10.60 5.02
C ASP A 166 -4.79 -9.07 5.07
N LEU A 167 -3.91 -8.56 4.21
CA LEU A 167 -3.71 -7.11 4.05
C LEU A 167 -4.82 -6.55 3.15
N THR A 168 -5.92 -6.21 3.78
CA THR A 168 -7.12 -5.66 3.13
C THR A 168 -7.39 -4.25 3.64
N PRO A 169 -8.16 -3.42 2.90
CA PRO A 169 -8.50 -2.08 3.36
C PRO A 169 -9.29 -2.05 4.69
N VAL A 170 -9.95 -3.14 5.07
CA VAL A 170 -10.69 -3.22 6.34
C VAL A 170 -9.79 -3.56 7.53
N ASN A 171 -8.58 -4.09 7.29
CA ASN A 171 -7.58 -4.41 8.30
C ASN A 171 -6.48 -3.34 8.41
N VAL A 172 -6.58 -2.27 7.63
CA VAL A 172 -5.75 -1.07 7.73
C VAL A 172 -6.61 0.06 8.29
N PHE A 173 -6.21 0.60 9.42
CA PHE A 173 -6.95 1.61 10.16
C PHE A 173 -6.36 2.99 9.95
N VAL A 174 -7.21 4.02 9.96
CA VAL A 174 -6.82 5.42 9.77
C VAL A 174 -6.96 6.16 11.10
N CYS A 175 -5.83 6.51 11.69
CA CYS A 175 -5.73 7.28 12.92
C CYS A 175 -5.54 8.77 12.62
N SER A 176 -5.47 9.58 13.65
CA SER A 176 -5.29 11.03 13.58
C SER A 176 -4.11 11.44 12.70
N GLY A 177 -4.26 12.52 11.90
CA GLY A 177 -3.25 13.05 11.00
C GLY A 177 -3.03 12.28 9.69
N PRO A 178 -4.03 11.76 9.07
CA PRO A 178 -4.35 10.46 8.46
C PRO A 178 -3.14 9.52 8.39
N ARG A 179 -2.84 8.93 9.54
CA ARG A 179 -1.78 7.91 9.71
C ARG A 179 -2.38 6.52 9.58
N LEU A 180 -1.80 5.69 8.74
CA LEU A 180 -2.21 4.29 8.60
C LEU A 180 -1.55 3.41 9.65
N LYS A 181 -2.35 2.53 10.26
CA LYS A 181 -1.91 1.46 11.14
C LYS A 181 -2.49 0.12 10.70
N LEU A 182 -1.67 -0.92 10.79
CA LEU A 182 -2.08 -2.28 10.51
C LEU A 182 -2.69 -2.91 11.75
N GLY A 183 -3.81 -3.59 11.61
CA GLY A 183 -4.47 -4.34 12.68
C GLY A 183 -5.05 -5.65 12.17
N ASP A 184 -5.83 -6.30 13.01
CA ASP A 184 -6.44 -7.62 12.78
C ASP A 184 -5.42 -8.72 12.43
N PHE A 185 -4.65 -9.12 13.44
CA PHE A 185 -3.65 -10.18 13.32
C PHE A 185 -4.25 -11.60 13.54
N GLY A 186 -5.55 -11.74 13.53
CA GLY A 186 -6.25 -13.01 13.85
C GLY A 186 -5.96 -14.17 12.91
N ILE A 187 -5.52 -13.90 11.67
CA ILE A 187 -5.15 -14.95 10.69
C ILE A 187 -3.65 -15.00 10.34
N VAL A 188 -2.86 -14.16 10.99
CA VAL A 188 -1.40 -14.19 10.88
C VAL A 188 -0.85 -15.57 11.23
N ARG A 189 0.13 -16.08 10.48
CA ARG A 189 0.71 -17.42 10.67
C ARG A 189 2.21 -17.45 10.39
N GLN A 190 2.89 -18.37 11.05
CA GLN A 190 4.27 -18.70 10.72
C GLN A 190 4.37 -19.29 9.29
N GLN A 191 5.46 -19.03 8.60
CA GLN A 191 5.69 -19.51 7.24
C GLN A 191 5.77 -21.04 7.16
N SER A 192 6.12 -21.70 8.25
CA SER A 192 6.15 -23.17 8.38
C SER A 192 4.75 -23.79 8.49
N ASP A 193 3.72 -23.04 8.85
CA ASP A 193 2.36 -23.57 8.96
C ASP A 193 1.82 -24.00 7.58
N THR A 194 1.70 -25.30 7.39
CA THR A 194 1.27 -25.93 6.14
C THR A 194 -0.24 -25.94 5.93
N ARG A 195 -1.04 -25.55 6.96
CA ARG A 195 -2.49 -25.45 6.81
C ARG A 195 -2.83 -24.42 5.75
N GLY A 196 -3.37 -24.87 4.64
CA GLY A 196 -3.63 -24.08 3.45
C GLY A 196 -4.57 -22.91 3.72
N ILE A 197 -4.33 -21.79 3.05
CA ILE A 197 -5.32 -20.75 2.89
C ILE A 197 -6.32 -21.29 1.87
N THR A 198 -7.58 -21.47 2.26
CA THR A 198 -8.62 -21.83 1.31
C THR A 198 -9.06 -20.57 0.55
N ALA A 199 -9.38 -20.70 -0.74
CA ALA A 199 -9.93 -19.60 -1.53
C ALA A 199 -11.17 -18.95 -0.89
N ARG A 200 -11.91 -19.70 -0.05
CA ARG A 200 -13.08 -19.23 0.70
C ARG A 200 -12.76 -18.23 1.83
N THR A 201 -11.52 -18.23 2.36
CA THR A 201 -11.12 -17.36 3.46
C THR A 201 -10.34 -16.14 2.98
N MET A 202 -10.01 -16.05 1.69
CA MET A 202 -9.28 -14.93 1.10
C MET A 202 -10.23 -13.81 0.69
N ASN A 203 -9.83 -12.59 0.99
CA ASN A 203 -10.48 -11.41 0.41
C ASN A 203 -10.05 -11.29 -1.07
N TRP A 204 -10.98 -11.54 -1.99
CA TRP A 204 -10.74 -11.50 -3.44
C TRP A 204 -10.20 -10.16 -3.94
N MET A 205 -10.47 -9.06 -3.23
CA MET A 205 -10.00 -7.70 -3.59
C MET A 205 -8.48 -7.57 -3.55
N THR A 206 -7.84 -8.21 -2.59
CA THR A 206 -6.39 -8.13 -2.41
C THR A 206 -5.67 -9.46 -2.60
N ALA A 207 -6.39 -10.58 -2.78
CA ALA A 207 -5.76 -11.88 -3.02
C ALA A 207 -5.03 -11.90 -4.36
N PRO A 208 -3.78 -12.41 -4.44
CA PRO A 208 -3.12 -12.64 -5.72
C PRO A 208 -3.89 -13.63 -6.59
N SER A 209 -3.96 -13.37 -7.90
CA SER A 209 -4.65 -14.25 -8.86
C SER A 209 -4.14 -15.70 -8.83
N ASP A 210 -2.85 -15.88 -8.53
CA ASP A 210 -2.20 -17.18 -8.40
C ASP A 210 -2.86 -18.08 -7.33
N PHE A 211 -3.51 -17.49 -6.32
CA PHE A 211 -4.21 -18.20 -5.24
C PHE A 211 -5.69 -18.44 -5.50
N LEU A 212 -6.24 -17.83 -6.52
CA LEU A 212 -7.63 -18.06 -6.95
C LEU A 212 -7.77 -19.28 -7.85
N GLN A 213 -6.66 -19.88 -8.28
CA GLN A 213 -6.60 -21.10 -9.08
C GLN A 213 -6.57 -22.34 -8.18
N ARG A 214 -7.00 -23.53 -8.73
CA ARG A 214 -7.12 -24.78 -7.95
C ARG A 214 -5.83 -25.28 -7.32
N ALA A 215 -4.68 -25.00 -7.90
CA ALA A 215 -3.35 -25.38 -7.41
C ALA A 215 -2.63 -24.14 -6.82
N ALA A 216 -3.15 -23.57 -5.74
CA ALA A 216 -2.55 -22.41 -5.11
C ALA A 216 -1.16 -22.76 -4.53
N PRO A 217 -0.12 -21.97 -4.85
CA PRO A 217 1.21 -22.16 -4.30
C PRO A 217 1.22 -21.82 -2.80
N LYS A 218 2.24 -22.29 -2.07
CA LYS A 218 2.43 -21.89 -0.67
C LYS A 218 2.61 -20.38 -0.58
N TRP A 219 1.93 -19.74 0.39
CA TRP A 219 2.02 -18.29 0.64
C TRP A 219 3.44 -17.90 1.09
N GLN A 220 3.95 -16.80 0.57
CA GLN A 220 5.27 -16.25 0.86
C GLN A 220 5.18 -14.75 1.13
N ALA A 221 6.25 -14.15 1.64
CA ALA A 221 6.32 -12.71 1.91
C ALA A 221 5.99 -11.83 0.68
N ARG A 222 6.36 -12.29 -0.53
CA ARG A 222 6.00 -11.61 -1.80
C ARG A 222 4.49 -11.55 -2.07
N ASP A 223 3.70 -12.39 -1.42
CA ASP A 223 2.25 -12.40 -1.58
C ASP A 223 1.60 -11.37 -0.63
N ASP A 224 2.18 -11.14 0.56
CA ASP A 224 1.86 -9.98 1.38
C ASP A 224 2.24 -8.68 0.65
N VAL A 225 3.40 -8.62 -0.02
CA VAL A 225 3.81 -7.49 -0.86
C VAL A 225 2.83 -7.20 -1.98
N TYR A 226 2.27 -8.24 -2.61
CA TYR A 226 1.20 -8.05 -3.59
C TYR A 226 -0.02 -7.34 -2.98
N GLN A 227 -0.44 -7.76 -1.79
CA GLN A 227 -1.57 -7.13 -1.10
C GLN A 227 -1.28 -5.66 -0.75
N VAL A 228 -0.06 -5.34 -0.30
CA VAL A 228 0.38 -3.94 -0.11
C VAL A 228 0.35 -3.16 -1.42
N GLY A 229 0.72 -3.78 -2.54
CA GLY A 229 0.59 -3.18 -3.87
C GLY A 229 -0.85 -2.80 -4.19
N GLN A 230 -1.84 -3.64 -3.85
CA GLN A 230 -3.24 -3.30 -4.00
C GLN A 230 -3.64 -2.10 -3.14
N LEU A 231 -3.23 -2.06 -1.86
CA LEU A 231 -3.48 -0.91 -0.96
C LEU A 231 -2.84 0.38 -1.51
N LEU A 232 -1.61 0.31 -2.02
CA LEU A 232 -0.92 1.44 -2.64
C LEU A 232 -1.72 2.00 -3.82
N GLY A 233 -2.20 1.13 -4.70
CA GLY A 233 -3.02 1.53 -5.84
C GLY A 233 -4.36 2.13 -5.44
N MET A 234 -5.03 1.56 -4.43
CA MET A 234 -6.29 2.06 -3.88
C MET A 234 -6.12 3.46 -3.27
N LEU A 235 -5.01 3.73 -2.57
CA LEU A 235 -4.69 5.06 -2.03
C LEU A 235 -4.48 6.10 -3.14
N ILE A 236 -3.79 5.74 -4.23
CA ILE A 236 -3.59 6.65 -5.38
C ILE A 236 -4.92 6.99 -6.05
N VAL A 237 -5.78 5.97 -6.23
CA VAL A 237 -7.10 6.14 -6.87
C VAL A 237 -8.08 6.86 -5.95
N GLY A 238 -7.98 6.65 -4.63
CA GLY A 238 -8.96 7.11 -3.63
C GLY A 238 -10.19 6.21 -3.53
N ASP A 239 -10.07 4.96 -3.99
CA ASP A 239 -11.17 4.00 -4.03
C ASP A 239 -10.68 2.60 -3.65
N ALA A 240 -11.27 2.03 -2.60
CA ALA A 240 -11.02 0.68 -2.13
C ALA A 240 -12.08 -0.34 -2.59
N SER A 241 -13.04 0.07 -3.43
CA SER A 241 -14.13 -0.80 -3.87
C SER A 241 -13.76 -1.70 -5.04
N ARG A 242 -12.63 -1.43 -5.69
CA ARG A 242 -12.17 -2.21 -6.85
C ARG A 242 -10.70 -2.57 -6.78
N ARG A 243 -10.38 -3.73 -7.31
CA ARG A 243 -9.00 -4.21 -7.47
C ARG A 243 -8.25 -3.39 -8.53
N VAL A 244 -7.00 -3.04 -8.26
CA VAL A 244 -6.12 -2.40 -9.24
C VAL A 244 -5.46 -3.47 -10.10
N ARG A 245 -5.58 -3.35 -11.43
CA ARG A 245 -4.98 -4.27 -12.41
C ARG A 245 -3.71 -3.66 -12.99
N THR A 246 -2.78 -4.49 -13.46
CA THR A 246 -1.55 -4.02 -14.12
C THR A 246 -1.81 -3.11 -15.32
N ALA A 247 -2.90 -3.33 -16.05
CA ALA A 247 -3.33 -2.47 -17.16
C ALA A 247 -3.72 -1.05 -16.70
N ASP A 248 -4.24 -0.91 -15.49
CA ASP A 248 -4.73 0.37 -14.95
C ASP A 248 -3.55 1.27 -14.52
N VAL A 249 -2.38 0.67 -14.20
CA VAL A 249 -1.23 1.37 -13.59
C VAL A 249 -0.73 2.55 -14.42
N ARG A 250 -0.75 2.44 -15.76
CA ARG A 250 -0.30 3.52 -16.66
C ARG A 250 -1.12 4.80 -16.53
N GLY A 251 -2.42 4.67 -16.30
CA GLY A 251 -3.36 5.79 -16.17
C GLY A 251 -3.33 6.49 -14.80
N LEU A 252 -2.60 5.96 -13.81
CA LEU A 252 -2.57 6.53 -12.47
C LEU A 252 -1.85 7.88 -12.44
N ARG A 253 -2.33 8.79 -11.59
CA ARG A 253 -1.76 10.14 -11.40
C ARG A 253 -0.63 10.10 -10.35
N CYS A 254 0.49 9.48 -10.71
CA CYS A 254 1.71 9.45 -9.88
C CYS A 254 2.94 9.38 -10.79
N SER A 255 4.15 9.47 -10.19
CA SER A 255 5.41 9.37 -10.92
C SER A 255 5.58 8.00 -11.60
N ASP A 256 6.33 7.96 -12.70
CA ASP A 256 6.65 6.71 -13.39
C ASP A 256 7.36 5.71 -12.47
N HIS A 257 8.21 6.20 -11.57
CA HIS A 257 8.86 5.34 -10.57
C HIS A 257 7.86 4.65 -9.63
N LEU A 258 6.82 5.37 -9.16
CA LEU A 258 5.81 4.74 -8.31
C LEU A 258 4.93 3.77 -9.11
N LYS A 259 4.68 4.06 -10.40
CA LYS A 259 4.02 3.12 -11.33
C LYS A 259 4.84 1.84 -11.51
N GLU A 260 6.16 1.96 -11.68
CA GLU A 260 7.06 0.80 -11.79
C GLU A 260 7.02 -0.07 -10.52
N ILE A 261 7.05 0.56 -9.33
CA ILE A 261 6.93 -0.16 -8.05
C ILE A 261 5.59 -0.89 -7.98
N LEU A 262 4.48 -0.18 -8.22
CA LEU A 262 3.15 -0.77 -8.19
C LEU A 262 3.02 -1.92 -9.19
N HIS A 263 3.46 -1.70 -10.45
CA HIS A 263 3.41 -2.72 -11.49
C HIS A 263 4.20 -3.99 -11.09
N ARG A 264 5.36 -3.83 -10.45
CA ARG A 264 6.15 -4.95 -9.94
C ARG A 264 5.43 -5.68 -8.81
N CYS A 265 4.81 -4.95 -7.86
CA CYS A 265 4.08 -5.56 -6.74
C CYS A 265 2.91 -6.43 -7.20
N ILE A 266 2.05 -5.91 -8.11
CA ILE A 266 0.81 -6.58 -8.51
C ILE A 266 0.95 -7.41 -9.80
N GLY A 267 2.16 -7.47 -10.37
CA GLY A 267 2.48 -8.21 -11.56
C GLY A 267 2.76 -9.69 -11.32
N GLU A 268 3.51 -10.28 -12.25
CA GLU A 268 3.90 -11.69 -12.23
C GLU A 268 4.62 -12.06 -10.91
N ARG A 269 4.18 -13.14 -10.24
CA ARG A 269 4.64 -13.52 -8.90
C ARG A 269 6.16 -13.62 -8.78
N ARG A 270 6.84 -14.18 -9.77
CA ARG A 270 8.31 -14.33 -9.77
C ARG A 270 9.08 -13.02 -9.81
N LYS A 271 8.45 -11.94 -10.30
CA LYS A 271 9.06 -10.61 -10.44
C LYS A 271 8.72 -9.66 -9.31
N ARG A 272 7.82 -10.03 -8.38
CA ARG A 272 7.45 -9.23 -7.21
C ARG A 272 8.68 -9.02 -6.32
N TYR A 273 8.63 -8.01 -5.47
CA TYR A 273 9.59 -7.88 -4.37
C TYR A 273 9.47 -9.11 -3.47
N GLU A 274 10.60 -9.65 -3.05
CA GLU A 274 10.63 -10.88 -2.27
C GLU A 274 10.23 -10.69 -0.82
N SER A 275 10.39 -9.45 -0.30
CA SER A 275 10.08 -9.08 1.08
C SER A 275 9.58 -7.65 1.18
N ALA A 276 9.00 -7.30 2.34
CA ALA A 276 8.68 -5.93 2.70
C ALA A 276 9.91 -5.02 2.67
N GLU A 277 11.07 -5.50 3.10
CA GLU A 277 12.33 -4.75 3.11
C GLU A 277 12.75 -4.31 1.71
N GLU A 278 12.75 -5.22 0.73
CA GLU A 278 13.07 -4.88 -0.66
C GLU A 278 12.11 -3.81 -1.24
N MET A 279 10.81 -3.89 -0.92
CA MET A 279 9.85 -2.89 -1.36
C MET A 279 10.05 -1.54 -0.65
N ILE A 280 10.43 -1.52 0.64
CA ILE A 280 10.78 -0.29 1.36
C ILE A 280 11.95 0.41 0.68
N ASP A 281 12.99 -0.34 0.33
CA ASP A 281 14.17 0.22 -0.34
C ASP A 281 13.82 0.81 -1.71
N ALA A 282 12.96 0.12 -2.47
CA ALA A 282 12.44 0.66 -3.72
C ALA A 282 11.64 1.96 -3.52
N LEU A 283 10.82 2.06 -2.47
CA LEU A 283 10.07 3.28 -2.15
C LEU A 283 10.96 4.45 -1.72
N LYS A 284 12.06 4.18 -0.99
CA LYS A 284 13.04 5.18 -0.54
C LYS A 284 13.91 5.67 -1.70
N THR A 285 14.24 4.78 -2.63
CA THR A 285 15.05 5.11 -3.81
C THR A 285 14.22 5.97 -4.74
N ARG A 286 14.54 7.26 -4.82
CA ARG A 286 13.98 8.14 -5.86
C ARG A 286 14.95 8.15 -7.02
N PRO A 287 14.60 7.63 -8.20
CA PRO A 287 15.45 7.82 -9.36
C PRO A 287 15.62 9.32 -9.56
N SER A 288 16.87 9.75 -9.66
CA SER A 288 17.15 11.13 -9.99
C SER A 288 16.51 11.46 -11.33
N PRO A 289 15.65 12.49 -11.43
CA PRO A 289 14.99 12.81 -12.68
C PRO A 289 16.04 12.99 -13.78
N LEU A 290 15.71 12.56 -15.02
CA LEU A 290 16.53 12.81 -16.20
C LEU A 290 16.52 14.33 -16.50
N ARG A 291 17.31 15.10 -15.76
CA ARG A 291 17.46 16.55 -15.99
C ARG A 291 18.54 16.80 -17.03
N PRO A 292 18.35 17.80 -17.90
CA PRO A 292 19.44 18.31 -18.70
C PRO A 292 20.61 18.71 -17.78
N GLY A 293 21.78 18.15 -18.00
CA GLY A 293 22.96 18.50 -17.25
C GLY A 293 23.73 19.64 -17.90
N VAL A 294 24.55 20.32 -17.11
CA VAL A 294 25.46 21.33 -17.65
C VAL A 294 26.74 20.63 -18.08
N VAL A 295 26.88 20.41 -19.39
CA VAL A 295 28.12 19.93 -20.02
C VAL A 295 28.73 21.12 -20.76
N ARG A 296 29.99 21.46 -20.46
CA ARG A 296 30.67 22.61 -21.05
C ARG A 296 31.49 22.27 -22.29
N SER A 297 31.90 21.01 -22.46
CA SER A 297 32.67 20.49 -23.58
C SER A 297 32.32 19.01 -23.83
N LEU A 298 32.44 18.56 -25.06
CA LEU A 298 32.28 17.15 -25.43
C LEU A 298 33.61 16.37 -25.38
N LYS A 299 34.74 17.03 -25.14
CA LYS A 299 36.05 16.38 -25.09
C LYS A 299 36.12 15.35 -23.96
N GLY A 300 36.46 14.11 -24.29
CA GLY A 300 36.54 13.00 -23.34
C GLY A 300 35.19 12.45 -22.84
N VAL A 301 34.06 12.97 -23.33
CA VAL A 301 32.73 12.54 -22.92
C VAL A 301 32.34 11.24 -23.62
N HIS A 302 31.88 10.27 -22.87
CA HIS A 302 31.30 9.03 -23.40
C HIS A 302 29.81 9.23 -23.70
N VAL A 303 29.47 9.35 -24.99
CA VAL A 303 28.13 9.75 -25.43
C VAL A 303 27.39 8.65 -26.14
N THR A 304 26.08 8.55 -25.88
CA THR A 304 25.13 7.76 -26.66
C THR A 304 23.94 8.61 -27.12
N PHE A 305 23.24 8.17 -28.14
CA PHE A 305 22.15 8.90 -28.79
C PHE A 305 20.85 8.11 -28.73
N THR A 306 19.73 8.81 -28.48
CA THR A 306 18.37 8.24 -28.51
C THR A 306 17.38 9.18 -29.14
N GLY A 307 16.34 8.64 -29.80
CA GLY A 307 15.34 9.42 -30.50
C GLY A 307 15.72 9.74 -31.95
N ILE A 308 14.89 10.58 -32.59
CA ILE A 308 15.04 11.08 -33.97
C ILE A 308 15.74 12.43 -33.91
N PHE A 309 16.79 12.59 -34.73
CA PHE A 309 17.56 13.83 -34.82
C PHE A 309 17.25 14.57 -36.14
N SER A 310 17.55 15.85 -36.17
CA SER A 310 17.43 16.69 -37.39
C SER A 310 18.42 16.27 -38.50
N LYS A 311 19.51 15.60 -38.12
CA LYS A 311 20.51 15.04 -39.04
C LYS A 311 20.59 13.52 -38.88
N THR A 312 21.19 12.83 -39.86
CA THR A 312 21.37 11.38 -39.81
C THR A 312 22.22 10.98 -38.59
N ARG A 313 21.95 9.81 -38.04
CA ARG A 313 22.69 9.31 -36.87
C ARG A 313 24.20 9.24 -37.11
N LYS A 314 24.62 8.95 -38.36
CA LYS A 314 26.03 8.95 -38.79
C LYS A 314 26.65 10.35 -38.74
N GLN A 315 25.90 11.38 -39.13
CA GLN A 315 26.34 12.78 -39.06
C GLN A 315 26.44 13.27 -37.60
N VAL A 316 25.45 12.95 -36.75
CA VAL A 316 25.47 13.31 -35.32
C VAL A 316 26.65 12.66 -34.61
N ALA A 317 26.90 11.35 -34.87
CA ALA A 317 28.03 10.62 -34.30
C ALA A 317 29.38 11.20 -34.75
N ARG A 318 29.52 11.54 -36.04
CA ARG A 318 30.74 12.21 -36.57
C ARG A 318 30.98 13.57 -35.91
N ALA A 319 29.93 14.36 -35.71
CA ALA A 319 30.05 15.64 -35.05
C ALA A 319 30.51 15.49 -33.60
N ALA A 320 29.97 14.53 -32.88
CA ALA A 320 30.42 14.23 -31.51
C ALA A 320 31.90 13.80 -31.46
N ALA A 321 32.31 12.91 -32.34
CA ALA A 321 33.70 12.45 -32.40
C ALA A 321 34.68 13.59 -32.76
N ARG A 322 34.33 14.49 -33.72
CA ARG A 322 35.13 15.68 -34.03
C ARG A 322 35.27 16.62 -32.84
N ALA A 323 34.25 16.72 -31.98
CA ALA A 323 34.29 17.49 -30.74
C ALA A 323 34.99 16.76 -29.59
N GLY A 324 35.65 15.62 -29.88
CA GLY A 324 36.45 14.87 -28.89
C GLY A 324 35.66 13.89 -27.99
N ALA A 325 34.41 13.59 -28.35
CA ALA A 325 33.62 12.61 -27.59
C ALA A 325 33.87 11.17 -28.07
N VAL A 326 33.77 10.22 -27.13
CA VAL A 326 33.78 8.77 -27.40
C VAL A 326 32.33 8.33 -27.63
N VAL A 327 31.99 7.92 -28.85
CA VAL A 327 30.63 7.57 -29.24
C VAL A 327 30.37 6.10 -29.05
N HIS A 328 29.27 5.77 -28.34
CA HIS A 328 28.79 4.40 -28.12
C HIS A 328 27.49 4.12 -28.86
N SER A 329 27.32 2.91 -29.36
CA SER A 329 26.09 2.46 -30.04
C SER A 329 24.89 2.36 -29.08
N GLY A 330 25.15 2.07 -27.81
CA GLY A 330 24.17 1.96 -26.74
C GLY A 330 24.70 2.43 -25.38
N PRO A 331 23.80 2.58 -24.38
CA PRO A 331 24.19 2.89 -23.02
C PRO A 331 25.02 1.77 -22.40
N SER A 332 25.99 2.14 -21.58
CA SER A 332 26.82 1.23 -20.77
C SER A 332 27.26 1.92 -19.49
N ALA A 333 27.91 1.19 -18.58
CA ALA A 333 28.51 1.75 -17.36
C ALA A 333 29.50 2.88 -17.64
N LYS A 334 30.11 2.95 -18.84
CA LYS A 334 31.01 4.02 -19.27
C LYS A 334 30.28 5.28 -19.76
N THR A 335 28.98 5.21 -20.06
CA THR A 335 28.23 6.36 -20.61
C THR A 335 28.11 7.47 -19.58
N THR A 336 28.56 8.67 -19.93
CA THR A 336 28.48 9.88 -19.11
C THR A 336 27.45 10.88 -19.63
N VAL A 337 27.12 10.83 -20.93
CA VAL A 337 26.16 11.71 -21.58
C VAL A 337 25.22 10.91 -22.49
N ILE A 338 23.93 11.21 -22.44
CA ILE A 338 22.97 10.83 -23.47
C ILE A 338 22.40 12.06 -24.16
N VAL A 339 22.44 12.07 -25.48
CA VAL A 339 21.79 13.11 -26.28
C VAL A 339 20.41 12.61 -26.71
N ARG A 340 19.38 13.37 -26.37
CA ARG A 340 17.99 13.06 -26.65
C ARG A 340 17.47 13.90 -27.80
N GLY A 341 17.14 13.25 -28.92
CA GLY A 341 16.38 13.81 -30.02
C GLY A 341 14.86 13.76 -29.77
N ARG A 342 14.06 13.96 -30.81
CA ARG A 342 12.59 13.84 -30.73
C ARG A 342 12.18 12.40 -30.39
N PRO A 343 11.10 12.21 -29.60
CA PRO A 343 10.58 10.88 -29.35
C PRO A 343 10.18 10.16 -30.64
N ASN A 344 10.49 8.89 -30.79
CA ASN A 344 9.97 8.04 -31.85
C ASN A 344 8.74 7.28 -31.32
N ALA A 345 7.55 7.72 -31.73
CA ALA A 345 6.27 7.14 -31.31
C ALA A 345 6.16 5.64 -31.65
N LEU A 346 6.71 5.19 -32.77
CA LEU A 346 6.68 3.78 -33.16
C LEU A 346 7.56 2.88 -32.28
N GLN A 347 8.70 3.40 -31.81
CA GLN A 347 9.60 2.66 -30.91
C GLN A 347 9.19 2.78 -29.44
N ALA A 348 8.42 3.78 -29.09
CA ALA A 348 7.90 3.98 -27.75
C ALA A 348 6.66 3.13 -27.44
N ALA A 349 6.09 2.42 -28.43
CA ALA A 349 4.83 1.67 -28.39
C ALA A 349 4.45 1.19 -26.97
N GLY A 350 3.73 2.03 -26.24
CA GLY A 350 3.25 1.74 -24.88
C GLY A 350 4.31 1.74 -23.76
N ARG A 351 5.51 2.32 -23.96
CA ARG A 351 6.57 2.50 -22.95
C ARG A 351 6.92 3.99 -22.81
N ASP A 352 7.25 4.44 -21.60
CA ASP A 352 7.62 5.84 -21.30
C ASP A 352 8.93 6.32 -21.98
N GLY A 353 9.58 5.46 -22.77
CA GLY A 353 10.79 5.76 -23.51
C GLY A 353 11.29 4.52 -24.25
N GLY A 354 12.14 4.75 -25.29
CA GLY A 354 12.81 3.66 -26.00
C GLY A 354 13.77 2.88 -25.09
N LEU A 355 14.14 1.66 -25.49
CA LEU A 355 15.02 0.74 -24.75
C LEU A 355 16.29 1.40 -24.18
N LYS A 356 16.89 2.34 -24.92
CA LYS A 356 18.08 3.08 -24.47
C LYS A 356 17.81 4.00 -23.28
N LEU A 357 16.64 4.64 -23.19
CA LEU A 357 16.27 5.46 -22.03
C LEU A 357 15.98 4.60 -20.81
N MET A 358 15.40 3.43 -21.00
CA MET A 358 15.18 2.47 -19.91
C MET A 358 16.51 1.99 -19.34
N GLU A 359 17.51 1.69 -20.20
CA GLU A 359 18.82 1.27 -19.75
C GLU A 359 19.58 2.42 -19.04
N ILE A 360 19.44 3.67 -19.50
CA ILE A 360 19.98 4.85 -18.80
C ILE A 360 19.35 5.01 -17.41
N LYS A 361 18.03 4.82 -17.26
CA LYS A 361 17.39 4.83 -15.94
C LYS A 361 18.02 3.77 -15.03
N ARG A 362 18.15 2.54 -15.52
CA ARG A 362 18.74 1.41 -14.79
C ARG A 362 20.20 1.68 -14.36
N LEU A 363 21.03 2.26 -15.25
CA LEU A 363 22.40 2.64 -14.92
C LEU A 363 22.45 3.73 -13.84
N ARG A 364 21.55 4.71 -13.89
CA ARG A 364 21.46 5.76 -12.87
C ARG A 364 20.99 5.22 -11.51
N GLU A 365 20.08 4.25 -11.50
CA GLU A 365 19.66 3.53 -10.28
C GLU A 365 20.85 2.77 -9.64
N LYS A 366 21.79 2.29 -10.46
CA LYS A 366 23.06 1.72 -10.01
C LYS A 366 24.14 2.77 -9.63
N GLY A 367 23.77 4.06 -9.56
CA GLY A 367 24.67 5.12 -9.13
C GLY A 367 25.51 5.79 -10.21
N HIS A 368 25.35 5.40 -11.50
CA HIS A 368 26.10 6.06 -12.59
C HIS A 368 25.58 7.48 -12.86
N ARG A 369 26.49 8.47 -12.87
CA ARG A 369 26.16 9.88 -13.18
C ARG A 369 26.09 10.08 -14.70
N ILE A 370 24.87 10.07 -15.24
CA ILE A 370 24.64 10.26 -16.69
C ILE A 370 23.86 11.56 -16.90
N THR A 371 24.43 12.48 -17.68
CA THR A 371 23.82 13.74 -18.03
C THR A 371 22.96 13.59 -19.30
N VAL A 372 21.82 14.24 -19.34
CA VAL A 372 20.94 14.29 -20.54
C VAL A 372 21.11 15.64 -21.22
N LEU A 373 21.49 15.63 -22.49
CA LEU A 373 21.48 16.79 -23.36
C LEU A 373 20.33 16.70 -24.35
N THR A 374 19.70 17.82 -24.63
CA THR A 374 18.80 17.95 -25.78
C THR A 374 19.62 18.09 -27.06
N GLU A 375 19.01 17.84 -28.22
CA GLU A 375 19.68 18.01 -29.52
C GLU A 375 20.21 19.44 -29.74
N PRO A 376 19.47 20.52 -29.41
CA PRO A 376 20.02 21.89 -29.50
C PRO A 376 21.22 22.14 -28.58
N GLN A 377 21.21 21.59 -27.37
CA GLN A 377 22.35 21.69 -26.47
C GLN A 377 23.58 20.97 -26.99
N PHE A 378 23.39 19.77 -27.54
CA PHE A 378 24.46 19.02 -28.22
C PHE A 378 25.10 19.80 -29.37
N TRP A 379 24.29 20.36 -30.28
CA TRP A 379 24.82 21.09 -31.41
C TRP A 379 25.58 22.36 -31.03
N ARG A 380 25.19 23.03 -29.95
CA ARG A 380 25.97 24.17 -29.41
C ARG A 380 27.36 23.77 -28.94
N LEU A 381 27.49 22.54 -28.37
CA LEU A 381 28.78 22.01 -27.91
C LEU A 381 29.61 21.39 -29.05
N ALA A 382 28.98 20.78 -30.03
CA ALA A 382 29.66 20.15 -31.15
C ALA A 382 30.16 21.12 -32.23
N ARG A 383 29.74 22.40 -32.18
CA ARG A 383 30.18 23.47 -33.07
C ARG A 383 31.35 24.30 -32.50
N ARG A 384 31.65 24.12 -31.23
CA ARG A 384 32.83 24.69 -30.52
C ARG A 384 34.06 23.80 -30.74
#